data_2f11683f85713db356dedf63b94fde4e
#
_entry.id   2f11683f85713db356dedf63b94fde4e
#
_cell.length_a   1.000
_cell.length_b   1.000
_cell.length_c   1.000
_cell.angle_alpha   90.00
_cell.angle_beta   90.00
_cell.angle_gamma   90.00
#
_symmetry.space_group_name_H-M   'P 1'
#
loop_
_entity.id
_entity.type
_entity.pdbx_description
1 polymer ?
#
loop_
_entity_poly.entity_id
_entity_poly.type
_entity_poly.pdbx_seq_one_letter_code
_entity_poly.pdbx_strand_id
1 'polypeptide(L)'
;MTNINSDTRSRPHCNTPNGWYTIIKKRANAAAEVTSVSQTGYAQISKEKLLEWDPDFILVDLSTLTAAEGGALVELKNDPSYRELTAVKNSMVYTVNPHTSMNVNHETTLANAYFIGKLLYPEQFEDIDPVKKADEIYTFVVGEPVFDLLSANVEGLSYQRVLFNR
;
A
#
# COMPACT_ATOMS: atom_id res chain seq x y z
N MET A 1 -8.12 15.72 -14.52
CA MET A 1 -9.52 15.25 -14.50
C MET A 1 -9.54 13.97 -13.71
N THR A 2 -10.13 13.99 -12.53
CA THR A 2 -10.33 12.79 -11.70
C THR A 2 -11.44 11.95 -12.31
N ASN A 3 -11.10 10.81 -12.92
CA ASN A 3 -12.10 9.86 -13.39
C ASN A 3 -12.53 8.96 -12.22
N ILE A 4 -13.78 9.11 -11.81
CA ILE A 4 -14.45 8.23 -10.87
C ILE A 4 -15.12 7.13 -11.68
N ASN A 5 -14.67 5.91 -11.52
CA ASN A 5 -15.33 4.79 -12.16
C ASN A 5 -16.36 4.20 -11.21
N SER A 6 -17.65 4.36 -11.54
CA SER A 6 -18.79 3.86 -10.76
C SER A 6 -19.11 2.38 -11.04
N ASP A 7 -18.28 1.68 -11.82
CA ASP A 7 -18.47 0.26 -12.06
C ASP A 7 -17.90 -0.55 -10.90
N THR A 8 -18.79 -1.11 -10.09
CA THR A 8 -18.44 -1.97 -8.94
C THR A 8 -17.72 -3.26 -9.32
N ARG A 9 -17.50 -3.53 -10.60
CA ARG A 9 -16.75 -4.66 -11.13
C ARG A 9 -15.36 -4.32 -11.63
N SER A 10 -15.06 -3.05 -11.85
CA SER A 10 -13.71 -2.59 -12.17
C SER A 10 -13.07 -2.03 -10.91
N ARG A 11 -12.01 -2.65 -10.44
CA ARG A 11 -11.22 -2.16 -9.31
C ARG A 11 -10.71 -0.76 -9.67
N PRO A 12 -11.02 0.27 -8.88
CA PRO A 12 -10.45 1.58 -9.12
C PRO A 12 -8.96 1.54 -8.77
N HIS A 13 -8.16 1.84 -9.75
CA HIS A 13 -6.71 1.95 -9.60
C HIS A 13 -6.30 3.40 -9.42
N CYS A 14 -5.21 3.66 -8.71
CA CYS A 14 -4.47 4.90 -8.93
C CYS A 14 -4.20 5.03 -10.43
N ASN A 15 -4.19 6.24 -10.95
CA ASN A 15 -4.04 6.49 -12.40
C ASN A 15 -2.62 6.22 -12.92
N THR A 16 -1.81 5.57 -12.15
CA THR A 16 -0.71 4.77 -12.62
C THR A 16 -1.34 3.47 -13.13
N PRO A 17 -1.01 3.01 -14.33
CA PRO A 17 -1.76 1.96 -15.01
C PRO A 17 -1.99 0.69 -14.20
N ASN A 18 -1.24 0.47 -13.13
CA ASN A 18 -1.17 -0.83 -12.48
C ASN A 18 -0.99 -0.79 -10.95
N GLY A 19 -1.36 0.28 -10.24
CA GLY A 19 -0.98 0.33 -8.84
C GLY A 19 -1.99 0.88 -7.84
N TRP A 20 -1.94 0.32 -6.66
CA TRP A 20 -2.61 0.79 -5.46
C TRP A 20 -1.59 1.42 -4.53
N TYR A 21 -1.81 2.67 -4.15
CA TYR A 21 -0.99 3.34 -3.15
C TYR A 21 -1.85 3.88 -2.03
N THR A 22 -1.40 3.67 -0.81
CA THR A 22 -1.76 4.57 0.27
C THR A 22 -0.64 5.57 0.44
N ILE A 23 -0.96 6.84 0.33
CA ILE A 23 -0.01 7.95 0.30
C ILE A 23 -0.16 8.74 1.59
N ILE A 24 0.92 8.91 2.32
CA ILE A 24 0.93 9.64 3.58
C ILE A 24 1.85 10.85 3.46
N LYS A 25 1.27 12.04 3.63
CA LYS A 25 1.99 13.31 3.64
C LYS A 25 1.90 13.93 5.02
N LYS A 26 3.06 14.19 5.65
CA LYS A 26 3.15 14.82 6.97
C LYS A 26 2.20 14.21 8.01
N ARG A 27 2.13 12.88 8.06
CA ARG A 27 1.21 12.12 8.92
C ARG A 27 -0.28 12.31 8.62
N ALA A 28 -0.61 12.84 7.45
CA ALA A 28 -1.98 12.92 6.96
C ALA A 28 -2.14 12.06 5.70
N ASN A 29 -3.28 11.41 5.55
CA ASN A 29 -3.57 10.64 4.36
C ASN A 29 -3.86 11.61 3.20
N ALA A 30 -2.99 11.64 2.17
CA ALA A 30 -3.18 12.49 0.99
C ALA A 30 -4.48 12.12 0.23
N ALA A 31 -4.95 10.87 0.34
CA ALA A 31 -6.24 10.47 -0.21
C ALA A 31 -7.42 11.21 0.46
N ALA A 32 -7.25 11.80 1.63
CA ALA A 32 -8.28 12.63 2.26
C ALA A 32 -8.63 13.88 1.42
N GLU A 33 -7.70 14.37 0.63
CA GLU A 33 -7.94 15.47 -0.31
C GLU A 33 -8.81 15.03 -1.51
N VAL A 34 -8.95 13.73 -1.73
CA VAL A 34 -9.70 13.13 -2.85
C VAL A 34 -11.04 12.55 -2.41
N THR A 35 -11.29 12.43 -1.10
CA THR A 35 -12.49 11.77 -0.55
C THR A 35 -13.80 12.48 -0.90
N SER A 36 -13.76 13.75 -1.31
CA SER A 36 -14.96 14.43 -1.84
C SER A 36 -15.46 13.84 -3.17
N VAL A 37 -14.73 12.90 -3.76
CA VAL A 37 -14.93 12.43 -5.13
C VAL A 37 -15.31 10.94 -5.22
N SER A 38 -15.08 10.14 -4.17
CA SER A 38 -15.34 8.71 -4.23
C SER A 38 -16.11 8.18 -3.02
N GLN A 39 -17.33 7.68 -3.26
CA GLN A 39 -18.07 6.89 -2.28
C GLN A 39 -17.51 5.45 -2.11
N THR A 40 -16.54 5.06 -2.93
CA THR A 40 -15.99 3.69 -2.99
C THR A 40 -14.67 3.54 -2.23
N GLY A 41 -14.14 4.62 -1.64
CA GLY A 41 -12.87 4.60 -0.89
C GLY A 41 -11.61 4.54 -1.76
N TYR A 42 -11.74 4.55 -3.09
CA TYR A 42 -10.63 4.53 -4.03
C TYR A 42 -10.69 5.73 -4.96
N ALA A 43 -9.54 6.28 -5.31
CA ALA A 43 -9.44 7.36 -6.28
C ALA A 43 -8.32 7.09 -7.27
N GLN A 44 -8.58 7.41 -8.52
CA GLN A 44 -7.52 7.49 -9.53
C GLN A 44 -6.88 8.86 -9.44
N ILE A 45 -5.57 8.89 -9.28
CA ILE A 45 -4.78 10.12 -9.33
C ILE A 45 -3.82 10.04 -10.51
N SER A 46 -3.54 11.17 -11.14
CA SER A 46 -2.52 11.20 -12.17
C SER A 46 -1.12 11.16 -11.54
N LYS A 47 -0.14 10.77 -12.33
CA LYS A 47 1.27 10.80 -11.93
C LYS A 47 1.71 12.20 -11.54
N GLU A 48 1.28 13.21 -12.27
CA GLU A 48 1.56 14.63 -11.99
C GLU A 48 1.00 15.03 -10.62
N LYS A 49 -0.18 14.53 -10.25
CA LYS A 49 -0.79 14.79 -8.94
C LYS A 49 -0.01 14.12 -7.81
N LEU A 50 0.50 12.91 -8.04
CA LEU A 50 1.36 12.23 -7.08
C LEU A 50 2.68 13.00 -6.87
N LEU A 51 3.28 13.52 -7.95
CA LEU A 51 4.48 14.35 -7.89
C LEU A 51 4.22 15.70 -7.19
N GLU A 52 3.07 16.32 -7.45
CA GLU A 52 2.65 17.56 -6.76
C GLU A 52 2.48 17.34 -5.26
N TRP A 53 1.92 16.20 -4.87
CA TRP A 53 1.72 15.87 -3.47
C TRP A 53 3.03 15.59 -2.74
N ASP A 54 4.03 15.06 -3.43
CA ASP A 54 5.35 14.69 -2.90
C ASP A 54 5.26 14.05 -1.51
N PRO A 55 4.71 12.84 -1.41
CA PRO A 55 4.45 12.20 -0.12
C PRO A 55 5.73 11.84 0.63
N ASP A 56 5.65 11.86 1.96
CA ASP A 56 6.73 11.40 2.84
C ASP A 56 6.82 9.86 2.91
N PHE A 57 5.66 9.17 2.74
CA PHE A 57 5.54 7.71 2.76
C PHE A 57 4.66 7.23 1.62
N ILE A 58 5.03 6.11 1.03
CA ILE A 58 4.21 5.38 0.06
C ILE A 58 4.05 3.94 0.55
N LEU A 59 2.79 3.49 0.64
CA LEU A 59 2.46 2.10 0.95
C LEU A 59 1.91 1.45 -0.32
N VAL A 60 2.58 0.42 -0.81
CA VAL A 60 2.21 -0.30 -2.03
C VAL A 60 1.45 -1.58 -1.65
N ASP A 61 0.22 -1.69 -2.08
CA ASP A 61 -0.57 -2.92 -1.95
C ASP A 61 -0.05 -3.98 -2.93
N LEU A 62 0.34 -5.13 -2.41
CA LEU A 62 0.93 -6.23 -3.19
C LEU A 62 -0.08 -6.95 -4.11
N SER A 63 -1.38 -6.63 -4.04
CA SER A 63 -2.34 -7.09 -5.05
C SER A 63 -1.94 -6.66 -6.47
N THR A 64 -1.13 -5.61 -6.58
CA THR A 64 -0.65 -5.07 -7.86
C THR A 64 0.40 -5.94 -8.55
N LEU A 65 1.04 -6.88 -7.84
CA LEU A 65 2.02 -7.80 -8.44
C LEU A 65 1.43 -8.67 -9.56
N THR A 66 0.12 -8.93 -9.51
CA THR A 66 -0.57 -9.72 -10.54
C THR A 66 -0.90 -8.92 -11.80
N ALA A 67 -0.59 -7.64 -11.85
CA ALA A 67 -0.80 -6.81 -13.02
C ALA A 67 0.18 -7.19 -14.15
N ALA A 68 -0.31 -7.15 -15.41
CA ALA A 68 0.43 -7.64 -16.59
C ALA A 68 1.80 -6.95 -16.80
N GLU A 69 2.01 -5.75 -16.25
CA GLU A 69 3.24 -4.98 -16.38
C GLU A 69 4.04 -4.90 -15.06
N GLY A 70 3.73 -5.78 -14.08
CA GLY A 70 4.47 -5.88 -12.82
C GLY A 70 4.04 -4.87 -11.75
N GLY A 71 3.00 -4.09 -12.02
CA GLY A 71 2.33 -3.23 -11.03
C GLY A 71 3.15 -2.05 -10.52
N ALA A 72 2.67 -1.51 -9.41
CA ALA A 72 3.18 -0.28 -8.80
C ALA A 72 4.67 -0.31 -8.46
N LEU A 73 5.18 -1.46 -8.00
CA LEU A 73 6.59 -1.58 -7.64
C LEU A 73 7.51 -1.45 -8.85
N VAL A 74 7.13 -2.07 -9.97
CA VAL A 74 7.89 -2.00 -11.22
C VAL A 74 7.84 -0.58 -11.78
N GLU A 75 6.68 0.05 -11.74
CA GLU A 75 6.50 1.42 -12.19
C GLU A 75 7.33 2.40 -11.36
N LEU A 76 7.26 2.34 -10.03
CA LEU A 76 8.06 3.18 -9.13
C LEU A 76 9.57 3.02 -9.33
N LYS A 77 10.03 1.81 -9.70
CA LYS A 77 11.45 1.54 -9.95
C LYS A 77 11.92 2.01 -11.32
N ASN A 78 11.08 1.86 -12.34
CA ASN A 78 11.48 2.05 -13.74
C ASN A 78 11.20 3.45 -14.28
N ASP A 79 10.18 4.14 -13.77
CA ASP A 79 9.88 5.50 -14.24
C ASP A 79 10.76 6.54 -13.54
N PRO A 80 11.63 7.24 -14.29
CA PRO A 80 12.55 8.22 -13.72
C PRO A 80 11.86 9.37 -12.98
N SER A 81 10.60 9.69 -13.33
CA SER A 81 9.86 10.79 -12.72
C SER A 81 9.63 10.56 -11.23
N TYR A 82 9.45 9.30 -10.81
CA TYR A 82 9.22 8.98 -9.41
C TYR A 82 10.47 9.07 -8.53
N ARG A 83 11.66 9.16 -9.15
CA ARG A 83 12.92 9.37 -8.40
C ARG A 83 12.96 10.71 -7.69
N GLU A 84 12.15 11.66 -8.15
CA GLU A 84 12.06 12.99 -7.52
C GLU A 84 11.22 13.00 -6.25
N LEU A 85 10.37 11.99 -6.02
CA LEU A 85 9.54 11.89 -4.83
C LEU A 85 10.39 11.78 -3.55
N THR A 86 10.01 12.54 -2.54
CA THR A 86 10.64 12.52 -1.21
C THR A 86 10.63 11.11 -0.60
N ALA A 87 9.52 10.38 -0.70
CA ALA A 87 9.42 9.00 -0.23
C ALA A 87 10.42 8.07 -0.92
N VAL A 88 10.63 8.22 -2.23
CA VAL A 88 11.59 7.40 -3.00
C VAL A 88 13.02 7.76 -2.63
N LYS A 89 13.37 9.05 -2.59
CA LYS A 89 14.71 9.54 -2.19
C LYS A 89 15.12 9.06 -0.81
N ASN A 90 14.18 9.04 0.12
CA ASN A 90 14.41 8.63 1.50
C ASN A 90 14.19 7.12 1.73
N SER A 91 13.84 6.36 0.69
CA SER A 91 13.47 4.94 0.78
C SER A 91 12.33 4.70 1.78
N MET A 92 11.35 5.60 1.83
CA MET A 92 10.14 5.51 2.65
C MET A 92 8.96 4.92 1.86
N VAL A 93 9.27 3.94 1.04
CA VAL A 93 8.28 3.13 0.30
C VAL A 93 8.25 1.74 0.92
N TYR A 94 7.06 1.29 1.28
CA TYR A 94 6.85 0.01 1.93
C TYR A 94 5.73 -0.76 1.25
N THR A 95 5.73 -2.07 1.41
CA THR A 95 4.70 -2.96 0.88
C THR A 95 3.74 -3.39 1.97
N VAL A 96 2.48 -3.59 1.62
CA VAL A 96 1.43 -4.13 2.49
C VAL A 96 0.74 -5.29 1.83
N ASN A 97 0.21 -6.22 2.64
CA ASN A 97 -0.48 -7.40 2.15
C ASN A 97 -1.82 -7.04 1.47
N PRO A 98 -2.19 -7.77 0.41
CA PRO A 98 -3.49 -7.63 -0.24
C PRO A 98 -4.64 -7.89 0.74
N HIS A 99 -5.56 -6.94 0.87
CA HIS A 99 -6.68 -7.07 1.82
C HIS A 99 -8.05 -7.08 1.15
N THR A 100 -8.10 -6.96 -0.18
CA THR A 100 -9.35 -6.88 -0.96
C THR A 100 -9.45 -7.96 -2.03
N SER A 101 -8.72 -9.08 -1.90
CA SER A 101 -8.83 -10.20 -2.84
C SER A 101 -10.17 -10.92 -2.63
N MET A 102 -11.01 -10.94 -3.66
CA MET A 102 -12.37 -11.50 -3.71
C MET A 102 -13.37 -10.81 -2.76
N ASN A 103 -12.95 -10.50 -1.54
CA ASN A 103 -13.72 -9.80 -0.51
C ASN A 103 -12.76 -9.00 0.39
N VAL A 104 -13.30 -8.24 1.36
CA VAL A 104 -12.45 -7.56 2.35
C VAL A 104 -11.96 -8.58 3.37
N ASN A 105 -10.65 -8.73 3.48
CA ASN A 105 -10.00 -9.59 4.47
C ASN A 105 -9.71 -8.72 5.71
N HIS A 106 -10.60 -8.73 6.67
CA HIS A 106 -10.54 -7.86 7.84
C HIS A 106 -9.32 -8.15 8.73
N GLU A 107 -8.92 -9.42 8.84
CA GLU A 107 -7.71 -9.86 9.53
C GLU A 107 -6.46 -9.25 8.91
N THR A 108 -6.35 -9.28 7.58
CA THR A 108 -5.24 -8.67 6.86
C THR A 108 -5.26 -7.14 6.97
N THR A 109 -6.45 -6.54 6.94
CA THR A 109 -6.60 -5.08 7.17
C THR A 109 -6.07 -4.69 8.54
N LEU A 110 -6.42 -5.46 9.59
CA LEU A 110 -5.97 -5.21 10.95
C LEU A 110 -4.46 -5.44 11.09
N ALA A 111 -3.92 -6.51 10.51
CA ALA A 111 -2.49 -6.79 10.50
C ALA A 111 -1.69 -5.67 9.80
N ASN A 112 -2.15 -5.21 8.63
CA ASN A 112 -1.57 -4.08 7.93
C ASN A 112 -1.61 -2.80 8.77
N ALA A 113 -2.69 -2.57 9.54
CA ALA A 113 -2.81 -1.39 10.40
C ALA A 113 -1.74 -1.38 11.52
N TYR A 114 -1.42 -2.53 12.13
CA TYR A 114 -0.32 -2.62 13.09
C TYR A 114 1.05 -2.35 12.46
N PHE A 115 1.29 -2.88 11.27
CA PHE A 115 2.52 -2.58 10.53
C PHE A 115 2.65 -1.09 10.21
N ILE A 116 1.59 -0.46 9.69
CA ILE A 116 1.54 0.97 9.39
C ILE A 116 1.71 1.79 10.68
N GLY A 117 1.05 1.38 11.76
CA GLY A 117 1.21 2.00 13.07
C GLY A 117 2.67 2.02 13.53
N LYS A 118 3.38 0.88 13.39
CA LYS A 118 4.81 0.78 13.72
C LYS A 118 5.68 1.70 12.86
N LEU A 119 5.35 1.87 11.57
CA LEU A 119 6.08 2.77 10.67
C LEU A 119 5.88 4.25 11.02
N LEU A 120 4.66 4.64 11.35
CA LEU A 120 4.30 6.05 11.56
C LEU A 120 4.49 6.52 13.00
N TYR A 121 4.34 5.61 13.94
CA TYR A 121 4.36 5.88 15.39
C TYR A 121 5.25 4.87 16.12
N PRO A 122 6.57 4.81 15.79
CA PRO A 122 7.47 3.77 16.29
C PRO A 122 7.55 3.71 17.82
N GLU A 123 7.43 4.85 18.50
CA GLU A 123 7.44 4.93 19.96
C GLU A 123 6.19 4.31 20.60
N GLN A 124 5.00 4.57 20.02
CA GLN A 124 3.72 4.05 20.51
C GLN A 124 3.54 2.55 20.21
N PHE A 125 4.31 2.02 19.26
CA PHE A 125 4.31 0.62 18.83
C PHE A 125 5.66 -0.05 19.14
N GLU A 126 6.39 0.43 20.15
CA GLU A 126 7.75 -0.06 20.45
C GLU A 126 7.77 -1.57 20.73
N ASP A 127 6.80 -2.05 21.47
CA ASP A 127 6.61 -3.45 21.86
C ASP A 127 6.01 -4.35 20.76
N ILE A 128 5.61 -3.77 19.62
CA ILE A 128 4.98 -4.50 18.52
C ILE A 128 6.01 -4.97 17.51
N ASP A 129 6.07 -6.28 17.31
CA ASP A 129 6.64 -6.93 16.14
C ASP A 129 5.51 -7.16 15.14
N PRO A 130 5.51 -6.49 13.96
CA PRO A 130 4.38 -6.55 13.03
C PRO A 130 4.10 -7.95 12.48
N VAL A 131 5.13 -8.78 12.29
CA VAL A 131 4.97 -10.15 11.77
C VAL A 131 4.31 -11.04 12.83
N LYS A 132 4.82 -11.01 14.07
CA LYS A 132 4.22 -11.75 15.18
C LYS A 132 2.80 -11.29 15.47
N LYS A 133 2.54 -9.98 15.38
CA LYS A 133 1.18 -9.44 15.57
C LYS A 133 0.24 -9.88 14.45
N ALA A 134 0.71 -9.95 13.22
CA ALA A 134 -0.07 -10.48 12.10
C ALA A 134 -0.43 -11.96 12.34
N ASP A 135 0.53 -12.80 12.74
CA ASP A 135 0.29 -14.21 13.04
C ASP A 135 -0.65 -14.42 14.25
N GLU A 136 -0.56 -13.57 15.28
CA GLU A 136 -1.51 -13.55 16.38
C GLU A 136 -2.95 -13.29 15.89
N ILE A 137 -3.12 -12.29 15.02
CA ILE A 137 -4.41 -11.93 14.43
C ILE A 137 -4.93 -13.08 13.56
N TYR A 138 -4.10 -13.62 12.68
CA TYR A 138 -4.48 -14.73 11.82
C TYR A 138 -4.84 -15.99 12.62
N THR A 139 -4.05 -16.31 13.63
CA THR A 139 -4.36 -17.45 14.52
C THR A 139 -5.71 -17.28 15.21
N PHE A 140 -6.03 -16.06 15.66
CA PHE A 140 -7.32 -15.77 16.28
C PHE A 140 -8.50 -15.92 15.32
N VAL A 141 -8.35 -15.47 14.06
CA VAL A 141 -9.46 -15.41 13.09
C VAL A 141 -9.60 -16.68 12.28
N VAL A 142 -8.47 -17.25 11.82
CA VAL A 142 -8.46 -18.41 10.91
C VAL A 142 -7.91 -19.69 11.53
N GLY A 143 -7.40 -19.62 12.77
CA GLY A 143 -6.95 -20.78 13.53
C GLY A 143 -5.48 -21.13 13.38
N GLU A 144 -4.74 -20.46 12.47
CA GLU A 144 -3.33 -20.76 12.18
C GLU A 144 -2.52 -19.50 11.89
N PRO A 145 -1.20 -19.48 12.20
CA PRO A 145 -0.29 -18.42 11.79
C PRO A 145 0.01 -18.58 10.28
N VAL A 146 -0.45 -17.68 9.46
CA VAL A 146 -0.36 -17.78 7.99
C VAL A 146 0.44 -16.67 7.33
N PHE A 147 1.13 -15.83 8.11
CA PHE A 147 1.87 -14.70 7.55
C PHE A 147 2.93 -15.13 6.54
N ASP A 148 3.71 -16.16 6.87
CA ASP A 148 4.76 -16.67 5.97
C ASP A 148 4.19 -17.24 4.67
N LEU A 149 3.03 -17.92 4.75
CA LEU A 149 2.33 -18.44 3.57
C LEU A 149 1.84 -17.29 2.68
N LEU A 150 1.23 -16.26 3.28
CA LEU A 150 0.79 -15.07 2.55
C LEU A 150 1.98 -14.33 1.93
N SER A 151 3.08 -14.21 2.67
CA SER A 151 4.31 -13.59 2.17
C SER A 151 4.89 -14.37 0.99
N ALA A 152 4.94 -15.69 1.06
CA ALA A 152 5.40 -16.53 -0.04
C ALA A 152 4.56 -16.32 -1.32
N ASN A 153 3.23 -16.13 -1.20
CA ASN A 153 2.34 -15.86 -2.32
C ASN A 153 2.57 -14.49 -3.00
N VAL A 154 3.29 -13.59 -2.34
CA VAL A 154 3.67 -12.28 -2.85
C VAL A 154 5.20 -12.12 -2.92
N GLU A 155 5.89 -13.20 -3.30
CA GLU A 155 7.34 -13.23 -3.56
C GLU A 155 8.20 -12.83 -2.33
N GLY A 156 7.71 -13.03 -1.11
CA GLY A 156 8.40 -12.64 0.12
C GLY A 156 8.39 -11.13 0.39
N LEU A 157 7.55 -10.38 -0.31
CA LEU A 157 7.53 -8.92 -0.25
C LEU A 157 6.62 -8.35 0.86
N SER A 158 5.99 -9.18 1.70
CA SER A 158 5.14 -8.71 2.79
C SER A 158 5.92 -7.85 3.78
N TYR A 159 5.43 -6.64 4.06
CA TYR A 159 5.99 -5.70 5.03
C TYR A 159 7.46 -5.33 4.78
N GLN A 160 7.84 -5.25 3.50
CA GLN A 160 9.22 -4.91 3.12
C GLN A 160 9.37 -3.42 2.83
N ARG A 161 10.55 -2.91 3.16
CA ARG A 161 11.01 -1.61 2.68
C ARG A 161 11.55 -1.77 1.26
N VAL A 162 11.03 -0.97 0.34
CA VAL A 162 11.48 -1.00 -1.05
C VAL A 162 12.76 -0.19 -1.19
N LEU A 163 13.83 -0.82 -1.67
CA LEU A 163 15.08 -0.15 -1.97
C LEU A 163 15.13 0.22 -3.45
N PHE A 164 15.54 1.45 -3.72
CA PHE A 164 15.75 1.96 -5.06
C PHE A 164 17.25 2.06 -5.30
N ASN A 165 17.74 1.37 -6.32
CA ASN A 165 19.15 1.51 -6.73
C ASN A 165 19.35 2.93 -7.26
N ARG A 166 20.30 3.62 -6.68
CA ARG A 166 20.72 4.97 -7.10
C ARG A 166 21.54 4.90 -8.39
#